data_21cbe86c36527cc94c2f8e5ca9aab865
#
_entry.id   21cbe86c36527cc94c2f8e5ca9aab865
#
_cell.length_a   1.000
_cell.length_b   1.000
_cell.length_c   1.000
_cell.angle_alpha   90.00
_cell.angle_beta   90.00
_cell.angle_gamma   90.00
#
_symmetry.space_group_name_H-M   'P 1'
#
loop_
_entity.id
_entity.type
_entity.pdbx_description
1 polymer ?
#
loop_
_entity_poly.entity_id
_entity_poly.type
_entity_poly.pdbx_seq_one_letter_code
_entity_poly.pdbx_strand_id
1 'polypeptide(L)'
;MSDDAEFPAKFVAGVVAHINQDHAAEMLAVAHGIAGQAWATEATLQHADKNGLDLALRVGERVEIVRVPFAAPLVKTTQFRVAVIVLIQQAHKRLGQETPE
;
A
#
# COMPACT_ATOMS: atom_id res chain seq x y z
N MET A 1 -21.39 -0.35 16.19
CA MET A 1 -20.79 -0.41 16.06
C MET A 1 -19.82 -0.65 15.47
N SER A 2 -19.44 -0.53 15.27
CA SER A 2 -18.73 -0.80 14.57
C SER A 2 -17.40 -1.06 14.83
N ASP A 3 -17.04 -1.54 15.71
CA ASP A 3 -15.75 -1.87 16.01
C ASP A 3 -15.16 -2.82 15.08
N ASP A 4 -15.92 -3.56 14.40
CA ASP A 4 -15.37 -4.44 13.42
C ASP A 4 -14.98 -3.66 12.21
N ALA A 5 -15.22 -2.38 12.16
CA ALA A 5 -14.84 -1.57 11.04
C ALA A 5 -13.38 -1.20 11.04
N GLU A 6 -12.68 -1.37 12.16
CA GLU A 6 -11.33 -0.86 12.29
C GLU A 6 -10.37 -1.97 12.66
N PHE A 7 -9.20 -1.96 12.04
CA PHE A 7 -8.13 -2.82 12.51
C PHE A 7 -7.55 -2.24 13.80
N PRO A 8 -7.08 -3.09 14.72
CA PRO A 8 -6.47 -2.57 15.95
C PRO A 8 -5.28 -1.67 15.64
N ALA A 9 -5.13 -0.60 16.42
CA ALA A 9 -4.06 0.35 16.21
C ALA A 9 -2.69 -0.31 16.27
N LYS A 10 -2.52 -1.27 17.18
CA LYS A 10 -1.25 -1.97 17.32
C LYS A 10 -0.92 -2.76 16.06
N PHE A 11 -1.92 -3.40 15.46
CA PHE A 11 -1.73 -4.12 14.21
C PHE A 11 -1.30 -3.15 13.10
N VAL A 12 -1.99 -2.02 12.99
CA VAL A 12 -1.69 -1.05 11.94
C VAL A 12 -0.27 -0.51 12.11
N ALA A 13 0.11 -0.17 13.35
CA ALA A 13 1.46 0.35 13.58
C ALA A 13 2.52 -0.68 13.19
N GLY A 14 2.30 -1.94 13.49
CA GLY A 14 3.25 -2.99 13.15
C GLY A 14 3.38 -3.17 11.65
N VAL A 15 2.25 -3.14 10.94
CA VAL A 15 2.23 -3.29 9.51
C VAL A 15 2.94 -2.11 8.84
N VAL A 16 2.65 -0.90 9.29
CA VAL A 16 3.27 0.29 8.73
C VAL A 16 4.78 0.22 8.88
N ALA A 17 5.25 -0.14 10.08
CA ALA A 17 6.68 -0.22 10.33
C ALA A 17 7.34 -1.28 9.45
N HIS A 18 6.73 -2.45 9.34
CA HIS A 18 7.30 -3.54 8.57
C HIS A 18 7.37 -3.19 7.08
N ILE A 19 6.29 -2.65 6.54
CA ILE A 19 6.24 -2.34 5.12
C ILE A 19 7.25 -1.25 4.78
N ASN A 20 7.34 -0.22 5.61
CA ASN A 20 8.29 0.85 5.33
C ASN A 20 9.73 0.38 5.46
N GLN A 21 9.98 -0.58 6.32
CA GLN A 21 11.34 -1.09 6.50
C GLN A 21 11.74 -2.04 5.37
N ASP A 22 10.85 -2.94 4.96
CA ASP A 22 11.20 -4.03 4.07
C ASP A 22 10.61 -3.95 2.68
N HIS A 23 9.60 -3.10 2.48
CA HIS A 23 8.83 -3.10 1.22
C HIS A 23 8.63 -1.70 0.65
N ALA A 24 9.54 -0.78 0.95
CA ALA A 24 9.39 0.61 0.47
C ALA A 24 9.41 0.68 -1.05
N ALA A 25 10.29 -0.11 -1.69
CA ALA A 25 10.37 -0.09 -3.15
C ALA A 25 9.08 -0.61 -3.78
N GLU A 26 8.46 -1.60 -3.14
CA GLU A 26 7.20 -2.14 -3.64
C GLU A 26 6.06 -1.15 -3.49
N MET A 27 6.09 -0.35 -2.41
CA MET A 27 5.08 0.69 -2.26
C MET A 27 5.25 1.76 -3.34
N LEU A 28 6.47 2.06 -3.72
CA LEU A 28 6.69 2.99 -4.83
C LEU A 28 6.13 2.41 -6.13
N ALA A 29 6.32 1.11 -6.36
CA ALA A 29 5.75 0.47 -7.54
C ALA A 29 4.23 0.55 -7.52
N VAL A 30 3.61 0.39 -6.35
CA VAL A 30 2.16 0.53 -6.22
C VAL A 30 1.74 1.96 -6.56
N ALA A 31 2.50 2.95 -6.08
CA ALA A 31 2.20 4.34 -6.39
C ALA A 31 2.23 4.60 -7.89
N HIS A 32 3.23 4.07 -8.58
CA HIS A 32 3.37 4.28 -10.02
C HIS A 32 2.33 3.50 -10.81
N GLY A 33 2.20 2.20 -10.50
CA GLY A 33 1.41 1.32 -11.34
C GLY A 33 -0.07 1.30 -11.01
N ILE A 34 -0.43 1.41 -9.74
CA ILE A 34 -1.83 1.35 -9.34
C ILE A 34 -2.41 2.74 -9.21
N ALA A 35 -1.71 3.64 -8.53
CA ALA A 35 -2.22 4.98 -8.28
C ALA A 35 -1.91 5.95 -9.43
N GLY A 36 -1.09 5.55 -10.38
CA GLY A 36 -0.80 6.38 -11.54
C GLY A 36 0.04 7.61 -11.23
N GLN A 37 0.81 7.58 -10.15
CA GLN A 37 1.57 8.74 -9.70
C GLN A 37 3.03 8.58 -10.10
N ALA A 38 3.31 8.70 -11.40
CA ALA A 38 4.65 8.45 -11.92
C ALA A 38 5.69 9.46 -11.44
N TRP A 39 5.24 10.61 -10.94
CA TRP A 39 6.16 11.66 -10.50
C TRP A 39 6.90 11.32 -9.20
N ALA A 40 6.37 10.38 -8.42
CA ALA A 40 6.90 10.11 -7.08
C ALA A 40 8.22 9.35 -7.18
N THR A 41 9.18 9.73 -6.34
CA THR A 41 10.45 9.01 -6.21
C THR A 41 10.54 8.24 -4.91
N GLU A 42 9.64 8.51 -3.97
CA GLU A 42 9.57 7.78 -2.71
C GLU A 42 8.11 7.55 -2.34
N ALA A 43 7.86 6.43 -1.68
CA ALA A 43 6.54 6.14 -1.16
C ALA A 43 6.69 5.56 0.24
N THR A 44 5.92 6.11 1.18
CA THR A 44 5.92 5.66 2.55
C THR A 44 4.50 5.33 2.95
N LEU A 45 4.29 4.17 3.54
CA LEU A 45 2.96 3.81 4.04
C LEU A 45 2.70 4.61 5.29
N GLN A 46 1.61 5.39 5.29
CA GLN A 46 1.23 6.21 6.44
C GLN A 46 0.19 5.54 7.29
N HIS A 47 -0.74 4.84 6.66
CA HIS A 47 -1.84 4.23 7.37
C HIS A 47 -2.41 3.11 6.52
N ALA A 48 -3.00 2.14 7.18
CA ALA A 48 -3.68 1.05 6.51
C ALA A 48 -4.95 0.73 7.27
N ASP A 49 -5.99 0.38 6.54
CA ASP A 49 -7.22 -0.09 7.16
C ASP A 49 -7.79 -1.19 6.30
N LYS A 50 -8.99 -1.63 6.63
CA LYS A 50 -9.57 -2.75 5.91
C LYS A 50 -9.95 -2.42 4.48
N ASN A 51 -9.97 -1.16 4.12
CA ASN A 51 -10.38 -0.73 2.80
C ASN A 51 -9.23 -0.37 1.88
N GLY A 52 -8.05 -0.14 2.41
CA GLY A 52 -6.93 0.25 1.56
C GLY A 52 -5.75 0.81 2.33
N LEU A 53 -4.87 1.47 1.59
CA LEU A 53 -3.63 2.03 2.10
C LEU A 53 -3.59 3.52 1.84
N ASP A 54 -2.96 4.27 2.74
CA ASP A 54 -2.65 5.68 2.52
C ASP A 54 -1.15 5.78 2.35
N LEU A 55 -0.71 6.21 1.17
CA LEU A 55 0.70 6.35 0.87
C LEU A 55 1.08 7.82 0.82
N ALA A 56 2.17 8.19 1.47
CA ALA A 56 2.77 9.50 1.34
C ALA A 56 3.79 9.40 0.22
N LEU A 57 3.59 10.15 -0.84
CA LEU A 57 4.46 10.14 -2.01
C LEU A 57 5.27 11.41 -2.03
N ARG A 58 6.53 11.27 -2.44
CA ARG A 58 7.43 12.41 -2.39
C ARG A 58 8.32 12.49 -3.63
N VAL A 59 8.59 13.71 -4.06
CA VAL A 59 9.69 14.03 -4.95
C VAL A 59 10.19 15.41 -4.52
N GLY A 60 11.48 15.51 -4.15
CA GLY A 60 12.01 16.77 -3.64
C GLY A 60 11.21 17.23 -2.44
N GLU A 61 10.62 18.43 -2.54
CA GLU A 61 9.81 18.97 -1.46
C GLU A 61 8.32 18.74 -1.65
N ARG A 62 7.94 18.14 -2.77
CA ARG A 62 6.53 17.85 -3.02
C ARG A 62 6.13 16.56 -2.30
N VAL A 63 5.07 16.65 -1.50
CA VAL A 63 4.54 15.50 -0.77
C VAL A 63 3.03 15.48 -0.94
N GLU A 64 2.49 14.33 -1.29
CA GLU A 64 1.04 14.15 -1.41
C GLU A 64 0.64 12.82 -0.81
N ILE A 65 -0.51 12.79 -0.17
CA ILE A 65 -1.08 11.56 0.37
C ILE A 65 -2.08 11.04 -0.63
N VAL A 66 -1.91 9.78 -1.01
CA VAL A 66 -2.75 9.16 -2.02
C VAL A 66 -3.35 7.89 -1.44
N ARG A 67 -4.64 7.70 -1.67
CA ARG A 67 -5.36 6.52 -1.19
C ARG A 67 -5.32 5.43 -2.24
N VAL A 68 -4.93 4.21 -1.83
CA VAL A 68 -4.93 3.05 -2.71
C VAL A 68 -5.92 2.04 -2.14
N PRO A 69 -7.09 1.88 -2.74
CA PRO A 69 -8.09 0.95 -2.20
C PRO A 69 -7.76 -0.49 -2.54
N PHE A 70 -8.17 -1.41 -1.66
CA PHE A 70 -8.18 -2.82 -2.01
C PHE A 70 -9.34 -3.10 -2.95
N ALA A 71 -9.26 -4.24 -3.65
CA ALA A 71 -10.33 -4.63 -4.56
C ALA A 71 -11.65 -4.82 -3.80
N ALA A 72 -11.58 -5.28 -2.56
CA ALA A 72 -12.75 -5.45 -1.71
C ALA A 72 -12.33 -5.24 -0.27
N PRO A 73 -13.26 -4.79 0.59
CA PRO A 73 -12.92 -4.60 2.00
C PRO A 73 -12.48 -5.91 2.64
N LEU A 74 -11.50 -5.81 3.53
CA LEU A 74 -11.05 -6.97 4.29
C LEU A 74 -11.92 -7.16 5.51
N VAL A 75 -11.99 -8.39 5.99
CA VAL A 75 -12.77 -8.71 7.18
C VAL A 75 -11.85 -8.95 8.36
N LYS A 76 -10.70 -9.59 8.09
CA LYS A 76 -9.78 -9.99 9.15
C LYS A 76 -8.39 -9.45 8.87
N THR A 77 -7.63 -9.21 9.94
CA THR A 77 -6.26 -8.77 9.80
C THR A 77 -5.41 -9.78 9.04
N THR A 78 -5.74 -11.06 9.15
CA THR A 78 -4.97 -12.10 8.45
C THR A 78 -5.07 -11.98 6.94
N GLN A 79 -6.05 -11.28 6.43
CA GLN A 79 -6.19 -11.07 4.99
C GLN A 79 -5.34 -9.94 4.46
N PHE A 80 -4.80 -9.11 5.36
CA PHE A 80 -4.08 -7.90 4.95
C PHE A 80 -2.86 -8.24 4.10
N ARG A 81 -2.09 -9.22 4.52
CA ARG A 81 -0.87 -9.59 3.83
C ARG A 81 -1.15 -9.98 2.37
N VAL A 82 -2.16 -10.80 2.17
CA VAL A 82 -2.51 -11.23 0.82
C VAL A 82 -2.97 -10.06 -0.02
N ALA A 83 -3.76 -9.16 0.57
CA ALA A 83 -4.25 -8.00 -0.16
C ALA A 83 -3.11 -7.12 -0.64
N VAL A 84 -2.09 -6.92 0.21
CA VAL A 84 -0.94 -6.11 -0.17
C VAL A 84 -0.13 -6.81 -1.25
N ILE A 85 0.06 -8.12 -1.12
CA ILE A 85 0.81 -8.87 -2.14
C ILE A 85 0.12 -8.76 -3.49
N VAL A 86 -1.21 -8.84 -3.52
CA VAL A 86 -1.96 -8.71 -4.76
C VAL A 86 -1.74 -7.32 -5.37
N LEU A 87 -1.77 -6.28 -4.55
CA LEU A 87 -1.51 -4.93 -5.05
C LEU A 87 -0.12 -4.83 -5.67
N ILE A 88 0.87 -5.40 -5.01
CA ILE A 88 2.25 -5.34 -5.51
C ILE A 88 2.35 -6.08 -6.83
N GLN A 89 1.74 -7.24 -6.93
CA GLN A 89 1.77 -8.00 -8.17
C GLN A 89 1.09 -7.26 -9.31
N GLN A 90 -0.05 -6.63 -9.02
CA GLN A 90 -0.75 -5.87 -10.03
C GLN A 90 0.05 -4.65 -10.47
N ALA A 91 0.75 -4.02 -9.51
CA ALA A 91 1.58 -2.87 -9.85
C ALA A 91 2.70 -3.26 -10.78
N HIS A 92 3.39 -4.34 -10.50
CA HIS A 92 4.47 -4.81 -11.36
C HIS A 92 3.96 -5.17 -12.74
N LYS A 93 2.81 -5.79 -12.79
CA LYS A 93 2.22 -6.17 -14.06
C LYS A 93 1.89 -4.93 -14.90
N ARG A 94 1.30 -3.92 -14.29
CA ARG A 94 0.95 -2.71 -15.00
C ARG A 94 2.16 -1.93 -15.47
N LEU A 95 3.26 -2.02 -14.73
CA LEU A 95 4.48 -1.34 -15.10
C LEU A 95 5.33 -2.15 -16.07
N GLY A 96 4.89 -3.34 -16.45
CA GLY A 96 5.65 -4.19 -17.33
C GLY A 96 6.85 -4.81 -16.67
N GLN A 97 6.82 -4.95 -15.36
CA GLN A 97 7.93 -5.47 -14.58
C GLN A 97 7.72 -6.90 -14.14
N GLU A 98 6.83 -7.61 -14.81
CA GLU A 98 6.59 -8.99 -14.45
C GLU A 98 7.85 -9.80 -14.60
N THR A 99 8.01 -10.75 -13.70
CA THR A 99 9.10 -11.67 -13.79
C THR A 99 8.92 -12.55 -15.01
N PRO A 100 9.91 -12.64 -15.87
CA PRO A 100 9.78 -13.55 -17.00
C PRO A 100 9.75 -14.99 -16.48
N GLU A 101 9.00 -15.79 -17.15
CA GLU A 101 8.89 -17.17 -16.74
C GLU A 101 10.02 -17.99 -17.16
#